data_77609dc7d77f1602a57c27212bfae0ad
#
_entry.id   77609dc7d77f1602a57c27212bfae0ad
#
_cell.length_a   1.000
_cell.length_b   1.000
_cell.length_c   1.000
_cell.angle_alpha   90.00
_cell.angle_beta   90.00
_cell.angle_gamma   90.00
#
_symmetry.space_group_name_H-M   'P 1'
#
loop_
_entity.id
_entity.type
_entity.pdbx_description
1 polymer ?
#
loop_
_entity_poly.entity_id
_entity_poly.type
_entity_poly.pdbx_seq_one_letter_code
_entity_poly.pdbx_strand_id
1 'polypeptide(L)'
;KINVIGNGVLLDPLLFKQEAESLAASGHDITKQLYISKKAHLILPTHRILDAAYEAAKGSGKIGTTGKGIGPTYTDKISRNGVRVGDLLHNFEEKYAAAKAKHEAILRSLNYEYDITEMEAQWLEALNYLKQFKLIDSEHVINNYLKEGKSVLAEGAQGTMLDIDFGSYPFVTSSNTICAGCCTGLGVSPRNIGEVYGIFKAYCTRVGSGPFPTELFDEVGDKIGQLGHEFGAVTGRKRRCGWIDLVALKYAVMINGVSQLIMMKSDVLDTFDTIKACVAYKMNGVETNEFPYEIDDTIEPVYVELPGWKTDMTKMQSEDEFPEEFNAYLSFLE
;
A
#
# COMPACT_ATOMS: atom_id res chain seq x y z
N LYS A 1 -2.96 22.56 9.93
CA LYS A 1 -2.42 21.80 8.79
C LYS A 1 -3.54 21.51 7.80
N ILE A 2 -3.23 21.46 6.51
CA ILE A 2 -4.16 21.04 5.45
C ILE A 2 -3.77 19.64 5.02
N ASN A 3 -4.76 18.77 4.84
CA ASN A 3 -4.60 17.43 4.31
C ASN A 3 -5.22 17.39 2.91
N VAL A 4 -4.63 16.64 2.00
CA VAL A 4 -5.09 16.55 0.61
C VAL A 4 -5.16 15.09 0.18
N ILE A 5 -6.34 14.64 -0.24
CA ILE A 5 -6.48 13.42 -1.01
C ILE A 5 -6.16 13.74 -2.46
N GLY A 6 -5.00 13.29 -2.94
CA GLY A 6 -4.52 13.52 -4.30
C GLY A 6 -5.26 12.68 -5.34
N ASN A 7 -5.02 12.98 -6.62
CA ASN A 7 -5.62 12.24 -7.74
C ASN A 7 -5.06 10.81 -7.90
N GLY A 8 -3.98 10.47 -7.22
CA GLY A 8 -3.44 9.11 -7.17
C GLY A 8 -4.29 8.15 -6.33
N VAL A 9 -5.13 8.68 -5.43
CA VAL A 9 -6.01 7.89 -4.57
C VAL A 9 -7.24 7.45 -5.34
N LEU A 10 -7.64 6.20 -5.17
CA LEU A 10 -8.98 5.70 -5.50
C LEU A 10 -9.85 5.86 -4.25
N LEU A 11 -10.91 6.64 -4.36
CA LEU A 11 -11.76 6.99 -3.24
C LEU A 11 -13.02 6.11 -3.21
N ASP A 12 -13.20 5.37 -2.12
CA ASP A 12 -14.44 4.68 -1.81
C ASP A 12 -15.32 5.58 -0.93
N PRO A 13 -16.42 6.12 -1.43
CA PRO A 13 -17.27 7.03 -0.67
C PRO A 13 -17.82 6.43 0.62
N LEU A 14 -18.15 5.14 0.62
CA LEU A 14 -18.68 4.46 1.82
C LEU A 14 -17.65 4.39 2.93
N LEU A 15 -16.44 3.91 2.61
CA LEU A 15 -15.35 3.83 3.59
C LEU A 15 -14.92 5.22 4.05
N PHE A 16 -14.84 6.17 3.12
CA PHE A 16 -14.50 7.55 3.45
C PHE A 16 -15.48 8.16 4.44
N LYS A 17 -16.80 7.98 4.22
CA LYS A 17 -17.83 8.48 5.16
C LYS A 17 -17.65 7.86 6.54
N GLN A 18 -17.49 6.54 6.63
CA GLN A 18 -17.30 5.82 7.89
C GLN A 18 -16.07 6.31 8.67
N GLU A 19 -14.93 6.48 7.98
CA GLU A 19 -13.70 6.99 8.60
C GLU A 19 -13.85 8.43 9.07
N ALA A 20 -14.44 9.29 8.25
CA ALA A 20 -14.68 10.70 8.59
C ALA A 20 -15.62 10.86 9.78
N GLU A 21 -16.70 10.07 9.84
CA GLU A 21 -17.65 10.07 10.97
C GLU A 21 -17.00 9.52 12.25
N SER A 22 -16.15 8.50 12.14
CA SER A 22 -15.38 7.97 13.28
C SER A 22 -14.41 9.02 13.84
N LEU A 23 -13.72 9.77 12.98
CA LEU A 23 -12.85 10.87 13.39
C LEU A 23 -13.65 12.00 14.06
N ALA A 24 -14.81 12.35 13.51
CA ALA A 24 -15.68 13.36 14.10
C ALA A 24 -16.20 12.92 15.47
N ALA A 25 -16.57 11.65 15.63
CA ALA A 25 -16.99 11.09 16.91
C ALA A 25 -15.87 11.11 17.99
N SER A 26 -14.61 11.05 17.56
CA SER A 26 -13.41 11.19 18.43
C SER A 26 -12.99 12.67 18.65
N GLY A 27 -13.81 13.63 18.21
CA GLY A 27 -13.59 15.06 18.40
C GLY A 27 -12.78 15.75 17.29
N HIS A 28 -12.56 15.09 16.16
CA HIS A 28 -11.76 15.62 15.05
C HIS A 28 -12.63 15.91 13.81
N ASP A 29 -13.17 17.12 13.70
CA ASP A 29 -13.85 17.57 12.47
C ASP A 29 -12.83 17.88 11.38
N ILE A 30 -12.75 17.01 10.37
CA ILE A 30 -11.82 17.14 9.26
C ILE A 30 -12.36 17.94 8.07
N THR A 31 -13.64 18.36 8.08
CA THR A 31 -14.31 19.00 6.93
C THR A 31 -13.61 20.27 6.46
N LYS A 32 -13.02 21.04 7.38
CA LYS A 32 -12.30 22.29 7.09
C LYS A 32 -10.83 22.08 6.70
N GLN A 33 -10.25 20.93 7.03
CA GLN A 33 -8.82 20.67 6.91
C GLN A 33 -8.50 19.65 5.81
N LEU A 34 -9.49 18.91 5.32
CA LEU A 34 -9.32 17.92 4.28
C LEU A 34 -9.86 18.43 2.95
N TYR A 35 -9.00 18.47 1.95
CA TYR A 35 -9.31 18.80 0.57
C TYR A 35 -9.22 17.56 -0.30
N ILE A 36 -10.09 17.44 -1.29
CA ILE A 36 -10.16 16.27 -2.16
C ILE A 36 -9.95 16.69 -3.61
N SER A 37 -9.03 16.01 -4.29
CA SER A 37 -8.79 16.25 -5.70
C SER A 37 -10.01 15.90 -6.56
N LYS A 38 -10.46 16.84 -7.40
CA LYS A 38 -11.49 16.57 -8.42
C LYS A 38 -11.09 15.44 -9.38
N LYS A 39 -9.80 15.17 -9.54
CA LYS A 39 -9.26 14.14 -10.44
C LYS A 39 -9.12 12.76 -9.80
N ALA A 40 -9.35 12.63 -8.49
CA ALA A 40 -9.41 11.32 -7.83
C ALA A 40 -10.56 10.48 -8.40
N HIS A 41 -10.33 9.19 -8.63
CA HIS A 41 -11.36 8.30 -9.15
C HIS A 41 -12.19 7.70 -8.03
N LEU A 42 -13.48 7.53 -8.28
CA LEU A 42 -14.43 6.89 -7.38
C LEU A 42 -14.43 5.38 -7.59
N ILE A 43 -14.38 4.63 -6.50
CA ILE A 43 -14.68 3.20 -6.51
C ILE A 43 -16.20 3.06 -6.52
N LEU A 44 -16.75 2.48 -7.60
CA LEU A 44 -18.19 2.26 -7.75
C LEU A 44 -18.60 0.95 -7.07
N PRO A 45 -19.87 0.78 -6.67
CA PRO A 45 -20.38 -0.50 -6.16
C PRO A 45 -20.06 -1.68 -7.09
N THR A 46 -20.25 -1.48 -8.39
CA THR A 46 -19.98 -2.50 -9.43
C THR A 46 -18.50 -2.86 -9.56
N HIS A 47 -17.55 -1.99 -9.18
CA HIS A 47 -16.13 -2.35 -9.14
C HIS A 47 -15.84 -3.42 -8.09
N ARG A 48 -16.51 -3.38 -6.93
CA ARG A 48 -16.35 -4.41 -5.88
C ARG A 48 -16.89 -5.76 -6.36
N ILE A 49 -18.01 -5.74 -7.09
CA ILE A 49 -18.59 -6.96 -7.66
C ILE A 49 -17.69 -7.53 -8.75
N LEU A 50 -17.14 -6.68 -9.63
CA LEU A 50 -16.18 -7.13 -10.66
C LEU A 50 -14.92 -7.73 -10.03
N ASP A 51 -14.40 -7.16 -8.94
CA ASP A 51 -13.24 -7.70 -8.23
C ASP A 51 -13.52 -9.11 -7.74
N ALA A 52 -14.68 -9.32 -7.10
CA ALA A 52 -15.12 -10.64 -6.65
C ALA A 52 -15.34 -11.62 -7.83
N ALA A 53 -15.96 -11.17 -8.91
CA ALA A 53 -16.23 -11.99 -10.09
C ALA A 53 -14.93 -12.43 -10.79
N TYR A 54 -13.96 -11.52 -10.93
CA TYR A 54 -12.65 -11.84 -11.52
C TYR A 54 -11.85 -12.80 -10.66
N GLU A 55 -11.85 -12.64 -9.34
CA GLU A 55 -11.19 -13.59 -8.45
C GLU A 55 -11.89 -14.96 -8.48
N ALA A 56 -13.22 -15.01 -8.54
CA ALA A 56 -13.95 -16.26 -8.68
C ALA A 56 -13.62 -16.99 -10.00
N ALA A 57 -13.51 -16.25 -11.11
CA ALA A 57 -13.18 -16.79 -12.42
C ALA A 57 -11.77 -17.40 -12.53
N LYS A 58 -10.81 -16.94 -11.69
CA LYS A 58 -9.43 -17.45 -11.68
C LYS A 58 -9.26 -18.83 -11.04
N GLY A 59 -10.25 -19.33 -10.30
CA GLY A 59 -10.18 -20.62 -9.63
C GLY A 59 -8.97 -20.73 -8.69
N SER A 60 -8.03 -21.65 -8.97
CA SER A 60 -6.80 -21.85 -8.19
C SER A 60 -5.75 -20.74 -8.41
N GLY A 61 -5.85 -19.98 -9.49
CA GLY A 61 -4.92 -18.87 -9.80
C GLY A 61 -5.28 -17.54 -9.16
N LYS A 62 -6.01 -17.55 -8.03
CA LYS A 62 -6.37 -16.34 -7.30
C LYS A 62 -5.15 -15.56 -6.83
N ILE A 63 -5.17 -14.25 -7.02
CA ILE A 63 -4.14 -13.33 -6.49
C ILE A 63 -4.36 -13.08 -5.00
N GLY A 64 -5.60 -13.22 -4.52
CA GLY A 64 -5.98 -12.94 -3.15
C GLY A 64 -6.22 -11.44 -2.92
N THR A 65 -6.95 -10.79 -3.82
CA THR A 65 -7.31 -9.37 -3.72
C THR A 65 -8.05 -9.06 -2.41
N THR A 66 -8.11 -7.78 -2.07
CA THR A 66 -8.87 -7.32 -0.88
C THR A 66 -10.37 -7.28 -1.11
N GLY A 67 -10.86 -7.51 -2.33
CA GLY A 67 -12.28 -7.40 -2.70
C GLY A 67 -12.82 -5.96 -2.64
N LYS A 68 -11.95 -4.96 -2.70
CA LYS A 68 -12.32 -3.54 -2.57
C LYS A 68 -12.53 -2.83 -3.91
N GLY A 69 -12.42 -3.55 -5.03
CA GLY A 69 -12.63 -2.99 -6.36
C GLY A 69 -11.46 -2.17 -6.91
N ILE A 70 -10.28 -2.27 -6.32
CA ILE A 70 -9.11 -1.47 -6.71
C ILE A 70 -8.70 -1.76 -8.16
N GLY A 71 -8.48 -3.03 -8.50
CA GLY A 71 -8.10 -3.44 -9.87
C GLY A 71 -9.08 -2.97 -10.93
N PRO A 72 -10.38 -3.29 -10.82
CA PRO A 72 -11.41 -2.82 -11.74
C PRO A 72 -11.50 -1.30 -11.88
N THR A 73 -11.31 -0.54 -10.78
CA THR A 73 -11.29 0.93 -10.85
C THR A 73 -10.07 1.45 -11.61
N TYR A 74 -8.88 0.84 -11.44
CA TYR A 74 -7.70 1.16 -12.24
C TYR A 74 -7.90 0.80 -13.71
N THR A 75 -8.56 -0.33 -14.01
CA THR A 75 -8.92 -0.68 -15.40
C THR A 75 -9.75 0.42 -16.04
N ASP A 76 -10.74 0.94 -15.34
CA ASP A 76 -11.56 2.04 -15.84
C ASP A 76 -10.78 3.35 -15.94
N LYS A 77 -9.92 3.65 -14.99
CA LYS A 77 -9.04 4.82 -15.04
C LYS A 77 -8.17 4.80 -16.29
N ILE A 78 -7.50 3.69 -16.58
CA ILE A 78 -6.57 3.57 -17.71
C ILE A 78 -7.32 3.50 -19.05
N SER A 79 -8.48 2.85 -19.09
CA SER A 79 -9.35 2.83 -20.26
C SER A 79 -10.13 4.14 -20.48
N ARG A 80 -10.01 5.12 -19.59
CA ARG A 80 -10.62 6.45 -19.65
C ARG A 80 -12.15 6.43 -19.49
N ASN A 81 -12.68 5.42 -18.80
CA ASN A 81 -14.11 5.25 -18.50
C ASN A 81 -14.42 5.51 -17.02
N GLY A 82 -13.41 5.83 -16.22
CA GLY A 82 -13.57 6.02 -14.78
C GLY A 82 -14.35 7.28 -14.43
N VAL A 83 -15.12 7.20 -13.35
CA VAL A 83 -15.84 8.31 -12.74
C VAL A 83 -14.94 9.00 -11.73
N ARG A 84 -14.82 10.32 -11.82
CA ARG A 84 -13.97 11.14 -10.94
C ARG A 84 -14.81 11.91 -9.93
N VAL A 85 -14.20 12.29 -8.83
CA VAL A 85 -14.83 13.13 -7.80
C VAL A 85 -15.38 14.44 -8.40
N GLY A 86 -14.66 15.07 -9.34
CA GLY A 86 -15.10 16.30 -10.00
C GLY A 86 -16.35 16.13 -10.86
N ASP A 87 -16.67 14.93 -11.30
CA ASP A 87 -17.88 14.66 -12.09
C ASP A 87 -19.16 14.90 -11.25
N LEU A 88 -19.06 14.82 -9.92
CA LEU A 88 -20.16 15.16 -9.00
C LEU A 88 -20.68 16.60 -9.16
N LEU A 89 -19.89 17.49 -9.77
CA LEU A 89 -20.25 18.89 -9.98
C LEU A 89 -20.98 19.13 -11.32
N HIS A 90 -21.02 18.16 -12.23
CA HIS A 90 -21.50 18.36 -13.59
C HIS A 90 -22.36 17.21 -14.12
N ASN A 91 -21.75 16.16 -14.67
CA ASN A 91 -22.42 15.09 -15.44
C ASN A 91 -22.27 13.71 -14.81
N PHE A 92 -22.42 13.65 -13.50
CA PHE A 92 -22.22 12.43 -12.72
C PHE A 92 -23.15 11.30 -13.15
N GLU A 93 -24.47 11.59 -13.24
CA GLU A 93 -25.51 10.59 -13.49
C GLU A 93 -25.27 9.87 -14.83
N GLU A 94 -24.93 10.60 -15.89
CA GLU A 94 -24.64 10.05 -17.20
C GLU A 94 -23.41 9.13 -17.19
N LYS A 95 -22.31 9.59 -16.59
CA LYS A 95 -21.06 8.84 -16.48
C LYS A 95 -21.22 7.60 -15.60
N TYR A 96 -21.94 7.74 -14.49
CA TYR A 96 -22.21 6.63 -13.60
C TYR A 96 -23.05 5.56 -14.30
N ALA A 97 -24.12 5.94 -14.98
CA ALA A 97 -24.98 5.02 -15.73
C ALA A 97 -24.22 4.30 -16.83
N ALA A 98 -23.37 5.00 -17.58
CA ALA A 98 -22.54 4.40 -18.62
C ALA A 98 -21.52 3.39 -18.06
N ALA A 99 -20.83 3.74 -16.96
CA ALA A 99 -19.91 2.82 -16.28
C ALA A 99 -20.63 1.60 -15.73
N LYS A 100 -21.77 1.78 -15.05
CA LYS A 100 -22.61 0.71 -14.52
C LYS A 100 -23.06 -0.25 -15.63
N ALA A 101 -23.60 0.26 -16.74
CA ALA A 101 -24.04 -0.55 -17.87
C ALA A 101 -22.92 -1.40 -18.46
N LYS A 102 -21.72 -0.84 -18.59
CA LYS A 102 -20.51 -1.56 -19.03
C LYS A 102 -20.16 -2.70 -18.06
N HIS A 103 -20.16 -2.43 -16.75
CA HIS A 103 -19.85 -3.44 -15.73
C HIS A 103 -20.87 -4.55 -15.70
N GLU A 104 -22.15 -4.22 -15.81
CA GLU A 104 -23.24 -5.21 -15.90
C GLU A 104 -23.12 -6.10 -17.13
N ALA A 105 -22.69 -5.56 -18.27
CA ALA A 105 -22.42 -6.38 -19.46
C ALA A 105 -21.27 -7.38 -19.23
N ILE A 106 -20.21 -6.96 -18.54
CA ILE A 106 -19.10 -7.84 -18.18
C ILE A 106 -19.58 -8.93 -17.21
N LEU A 107 -20.28 -8.56 -16.14
CA LEU A 107 -20.81 -9.50 -15.14
C LEU A 107 -21.73 -10.54 -15.76
N ARG A 108 -22.60 -10.13 -16.70
CA ARG A 108 -23.43 -11.07 -17.49
C ARG A 108 -22.57 -12.04 -18.30
N SER A 109 -21.50 -11.57 -18.94
CA SER A 109 -20.60 -12.44 -19.73
C SER A 109 -19.85 -13.46 -18.86
N LEU A 110 -19.64 -13.14 -17.59
CA LEU A 110 -19.03 -14.02 -16.59
C LEU A 110 -20.04 -14.95 -15.91
N ASN A 111 -21.35 -14.84 -16.24
CA ASN A 111 -22.45 -15.53 -15.55
C ASN A 111 -22.39 -15.33 -14.02
N TYR A 112 -22.03 -14.12 -13.58
CA TYR A 112 -21.91 -13.80 -12.17
C TYR A 112 -23.19 -13.14 -11.65
N GLU A 113 -23.88 -13.81 -10.73
CA GLU A 113 -25.08 -13.28 -10.08
C GLU A 113 -24.69 -12.36 -8.93
N TYR A 114 -25.39 -11.24 -8.80
CA TYR A 114 -25.13 -10.22 -7.77
C TYR A 114 -26.37 -9.37 -7.51
N ASP A 115 -26.41 -8.75 -6.35
CA ASP A 115 -27.32 -7.69 -5.98
C ASP A 115 -26.53 -6.55 -5.33
N ILE A 116 -26.67 -5.34 -5.88
CA ILE A 116 -26.02 -4.13 -5.34
C ILE A 116 -27.02 -3.10 -4.83
N THR A 117 -28.30 -3.42 -4.79
CA THR A 117 -29.37 -2.46 -4.51
C THR A 117 -29.14 -1.70 -3.22
N GLU A 118 -28.88 -2.39 -2.12
CA GLU A 118 -28.60 -1.78 -0.83
C GLU A 118 -27.26 -1.03 -0.83
N MET A 119 -26.20 -1.67 -1.34
CA MET A 119 -24.87 -1.07 -1.43
C MET A 119 -24.88 0.21 -2.27
N GLU A 120 -25.59 0.21 -3.40
CA GLU A 120 -25.72 1.36 -4.28
C GLU A 120 -26.45 2.53 -3.58
N ALA A 121 -27.53 2.25 -2.86
CA ALA A 121 -28.26 3.25 -2.11
C ALA A 121 -27.38 3.92 -1.03
N GLN A 122 -26.66 3.13 -0.25
CA GLN A 122 -25.72 3.63 0.76
C GLN A 122 -24.56 4.40 0.12
N TRP A 123 -24.06 3.94 -1.03
CA TRP A 123 -22.99 4.59 -1.76
C TRP A 123 -23.42 5.97 -2.30
N LEU A 124 -24.63 6.08 -2.85
CA LEU A 124 -25.19 7.36 -3.31
C LEU A 124 -25.40 8.35 -2.15
N GLU A 125 -25.79 7.87 -0.97
CA GLU A 125 -25.83 8.69 0.24
C GLU A 125 -24.45 9.19 0.64
N ALA A 126 -23.44 8.31 0.58
CA ALA A 126 -22.06 8.67 0.90
C ALA A 126 -21.46 9.69 -0.09
N LEU A 127 -21.88 9.69 -1.35
CA LEU A 127 -21.52 10.74 -2.30
C LEU A 127 -22.03 12.12 -1.88
N ASN A 128 -23.26 12.20 -1.32
CA ASN A 128 -23.76 13.46 -0.81
C ASN A 128 -22.97 13.95 0.41
N TYR A 129 -22.52 13.03 1.26
CA TYR A 129 -21.62 13.36 2.36
C TYR A 129 -20.28 13.94 1.84
N LEU A 130 -19.74 13.39 0.76
CA LEU A 130 -18.50 13.83 0.15
C LEU A 130 -18.55 15.29 -0.36
N LYS A 131 -19.75 15.79 -0.76
CA LYS A 131 -19.95 17.17 -1.20
C LYS A 131 -19.74 18.22 -0.09
N GLN A 132 -19.65 17.82 1.18
CA GLN A 132 -19.34 18.73 2.29
C GLN A 132 -17.87 19.14 2.33
N PHE A 133 -17.00 18.40 1.64
CA PHE A 133 -15.57 18.66 1.59
C PHE A 133 -15.19 19.60 0.44
N LYS A 134 -14.06 20.27 0.60
CA LYS A 134 -13.54 21.16 -0.43
C LYS A 134 -12.95 20.36 -1.59
N LEU A 135 -13.62 20.35 -2.74
CA LEU A 135 -13.15 19.75 -3.97
C LEU A 135 -12.22 20.73 -4.71
N ILE A 136 -10.98 20.31 -4.98
CA ILE A 136 -9.94 21.19 -5.50
C ILE A 136 -9.27 20.63 -6.77
N ASP A 137 -8.65 21.52 -7.51
CA ASP A 137 -7.64 21.20 -8.52
C ASP A 137 -6.29 21.07 -7.79
N SER A 138 -6.03 19.87 -7.27
CA SER A 138 -4.97 19.59 -6.27
C SER A 138 -3.57 19.95 -6.78
N GLU A 139 -3.29 19.74 -8.06
CA GLU A 139 -2.03 20.09 -8.70
C GLU A 139 -1.73 21.60 -8.61
N HIS A 140 -2.73 22.45 -8.77
CA HIS A 140 -2.55 23.90 -8.61
C HIS A 140 -2.32 24.29 -7.16
N VAL A 141 -3.11 23.72 -6.23
CA VAL A 141 -3.02 24.04 -4.81
C VAL A 141 -1.66 23.62 -4.23
N ILE A 142 -1.21 22.39 -4.54
CA ILE A 142 0.06 21.85 -4.02
C ILE A 142 1.25 22.62 -4.61
N ASN A 143 1.27 22.86 -5.94
CA ASN A 143 2.36 23.61 -6.57
C ASN A 143 2.41 25.06 -6.08
N ASN A 144 1.28 25.69 -5.75
CA ASN A 144 1.28 27.01 -5.15
C ASN A 144 1.88 26.98 -3.73
N TYR A 145 1.55 25.97 -2.91
CA TYR A 145 2.18 25.81 -1.59
C TYR A 145 3.68 25.65 -1.70
N LEU A 146 4.17 24.85 -2.66
CA LEU A 146 5.61 24.69 -2.90
C LEU A 146 6.27 26.01 -3.32
N LYS A 147 5.63 26.80 -4.20
CA LYS A 147 6.13 28.13 -4.61
C LYS A 147 6.17 29.12 -3.45
N GLU A 148 5.25 28.99 -2.50
CA GLU A 148 5.20 29.79 -1.27
C GLU A 148 6.21 29.31 -0.21
N GLY A 149 7.04 28.32 -0.51
CA GLY A 149 8.04 27.77 0.42
C GLY A 149 7.45 26.88 1.54
N LYS A 150 6.21 26.43 1.38
CA LYS A 150 5.60 25.50 2.34
C LYS A 150 6.12 24.09 2.15
N SER A 151 6.31 23.35 3.25
CA SER A 151 6.63 21.94 3.21
C SER A 151 5.38 21.10 2.92
N VAL A 152 5.53 20.11 2.05
CA VAL A 152 4.51 19.13 1.70
C VAL A 152 5.06 17.75 2.01
N LEU A 153 4.36 16.98 2.85
CA LEU A 153 4.63 15.57 3.06
C LEU A 153 3.72 14.76 2.15
N ALA A 154 4.28 14.00 1.23
CA ALA A 154 3.57 13.06 0.39
C ALA A 154 3.65 11.66 1.03
N GLU A 155 2.50 11.07 1.31
CA GLU A 155 2.40 9.72 1.84
C GLU A 155 1.89 8.78 0.74
N GLY A 156 2.67 7.73 0.44
CA GLY A 156 2.27 6.65 -0.44
C GLY A 156 1.49 5.58 0.31
N ALA A 157 1.05 4.58 -0.41
CA ALA A 157 0.35 3.41 0.13
C ALA A 157 1.03 2.12 -0.35
N GLN A 158 0.79 1.02 0.35
CA GLN A 158 1.36 -0.32 0.11
C GLN A 158 2.89 -0.34 0.31
N GLY A 159 3.66 -0.72 -0.70
CA GLY A 159 5.12 -0.77 -0.63
C GLY A 159 5.73 -1.14 -1.97
N THR A 160 7.05 -1.00 -2.11
CA THR A 160 7.79 -1.15 -3.37
C THR A 160 7.54 -2.50 -4.04
N MET A 161 7.54 -3.60 -3.28
CA MET A 161 7.31 -4.95 -3.84
C MET A 161 5.87 -5.19 -4.32
N LEU A 162 4.95 -4.25 -4.09
CA LEU A 162 3.58 -4.26 -4.60
C LEU A 162 3.36 -3.28 -5.75
N ASP A 163 4.40 -2.59 -6.22
CA ASP A 163 4.31 -1.68 -7.37
C ASP A 163 3.96 -2.46 -8.64
N ILE A 164 3.09 -1.88 -9.48
CA ILE A 164 2.58 -2.54 -10.70
C ILE A 164 3.69 -2.84 -11.71
N ASP A 165 4.73 -2.01 -11.78
CA ASP A 165 5.82 -2.14 -12.75
C ASP A 165 7.05 -2.83 -12.14
N PHE A 166 7.39 -2.52 -10.88
CA PHE A 166 8.64 -2.92 -10.24
C PHE A 166 8.46 -3.91 -9.08
N GLY A 167 7.25 -4.27 -8.75
CA GLY A 167 6.95 -5.26 -7.71
C GLY A 167 7.03 -6.70 -8.18
N SER A 168 6.63 -7.62 -7.29
CA SER A 168 6.60 -9.06 -7.54
C SER A 168 5.40 -9.47 -8.41
N TYR A 169 5.36 -9.01 -9.66
CA TYR A 169 4.26 -9.29 -10.59
C TYR A 169 4.06 -10.80 -10.79
N PRO A 170 2.80 -11.30 -10.88
CA PRO A 170 1.53 -10.56 -10.90
C PRO A 170 0.93 -10.28 -9.51
N PHE A 171 1.62 -10.59 -8.42
CA PHE A 171 1.13 -10.44 -7.05
C PHE A 171 1.39 -9.02 -6.51
N VAL A 172 0.87 -8.03 -7.22
CA VAL A 172 1.05 -6.59 -6.98
C VAL A 172 -0.30 -5.88 -6.89
N THR A 173 -0.30 -4.61 -6.49
CA THR A 173 -1.47 -3.73 -6.65
C THR A 173 -1.46 -3.11 -8.05
N SER A 174 -2.58 -2.52 -8.45
CA SER A 174 -2.73 -1.90 -9.78
C SER A 174 -2.20 -0.46 -9.84
N SER A 175 -1.41 -0.02 -8.87
CA SER A 175 -0.88 1.35 -8.78
C SER A 175 0.64 1.36 -8.70
N ASN A 176 1.23 2.52 -9.08
CA ASN A 176 2.62 2.80 -8.77
C ASN A 176 2.74 3.20 -7.31
N THR A 177 3.35 2.32 -6.52
CA THR A 177 3.55 2.49 -5.08
C THR A 177 4.92 3.08 -4.73
N ILE A 178 5.81 3.15 -5.72
CA ILE A 178 7.13 3.77 -5.58
C ILE A 178 7.02 5.30 -5.51
N CYS A 179 8.09 5.95 -5.06
CA CYS A 179 8.15 7.40 -4.88
C CYS A 179 7.72 8.19 -6.13
N ALA A 180 8.06 7.72 -7.34
CA ALA A 180 7.63 8.32 -8.59
C ALA A 180 6.10 8.43 -8.73
N GLY A 181 5.34 7.55 -8.07
CA GLY A 181 3.89 7.59 -8.03
C GLY A 181 3.32 8.87 -7.41
N CYS A 182 4.06 9.56 -6.53
CA CYS A 182 3.63 10.83 -5.96
C CYS A 182 3.63 11.95 -7.02
N CYS A 183 4.52 11.92 -8.01
CA CYS A 183 4.56 12.91 -9.07
C CYS A 183 3.26 12.93 -9.87
N THR A 184 2.79 11.76 -10.29
CA THR A 184 1.52 11.61 -11.01
C THR A 184 0.31 11.71 -10.09
N GLY A 185 0.44 11.20 -8.85
CA GLY A 185 -0.63 11.17 -7.84
C GLY A 185 -0.97 12.52 -7.22
N LEU A 186 -0.06 13.50 -7.29
CA LEU A 186 -0.26 14.85 -6.78
C LEU A 186 -0.18 15.92 -7.87
N GLY A 187 0.33 15.57 -9.06
CA GLY A 187 0.57 16.52 -10.14
C GLY A 187 1.74 17.44 -9.84
N VAL A 188 2.83 16.92 -9.30
CA VAL A 188 4.06 17.67 -8.98
C VAL A 188 5.22 17.24 -9.87
N SER A 189 6.12 18.19 -10.14
CA SER A 189 7.34 17.89 -10.91
C SER A 189 8.28 16.99 -10.11
N PRO A 190 8.95 16.00 -10.74
CA PRO A 190 9.98 15.22 -10.07
C PRO A 190 11.13 16.08 -9.51
N ARG A 191 11.36 17.28 -10.03
CA ARG A 191 12.32 18.23 -9.48
C ARG A 191 11.92 18.83 -8.13
N ASN A 192 10.66 18.66 -7.72
CA ASN A 192 10.14 19.14 -6.43
C ASN A 192 10.16 18.03 -5.36
N ILE A 193 10.62 16.84 -5.70
CA ILE A 193 10.83 15.76 -4.73
C ILE A 193 12.15 16.05 -4.01
N GLY A 194 12.06 16.22 -2.71
CA GLY A 194 13.21 16.42 -1.82
C GLY A 194 13.62 15.09 -1.17
N GLU A 195 13.58 15.07 0.18
CA GLU A 195 13.91 13.86 0.94
C GLU A 195 12.89 12.76 0.72
N VAL A 196 13.39 11.53 0.59
CA VAL A 196 12.58 10.32 0.46
C VAL A 196 12.82 9.41 1.66
N TYR A 197 11.82 9.29 2.51
CA TYR A 197 11.87 8.44 3.69
C TYR A 197 11.35 7.05 3.37
N GLY A 198 12.21 6.05 3.46
CA GLY A 198 11.85 4.63 3.34
C GLY A 198 11.51 4.04 4.70
N ILE A 199 10.28 3.56 4.87
CA ILE A 199 9.87 2.88 6.09
C ILE A 199 9.94 1.38 5.87
N PHE A 200 10.66 0.67 6.73
CA PHE A 200 10.78 -0.78 6.68
C PHE A 200 10.71 -1.38 8.09
N LYS A 201 10.45 -2.67 8.18
CA LYS A 201 10.48 -3.41 9.45
C LYS A 201 11.82 -4.13 9.61
N ALA A 202 12.20 -4.41 10.85
CA ALA A 202 13.37 -5.23 11.14
C ALA A 202 13.25 -6.69 10.64
N TYR A 203 12.11 -7.06 10.09
CA TYR A 203 11.77 -8.35 9.47
C TYR A 203 10.80 -8.13 8.30
N CYS A 204 10.61 -9.14 7.47
CA CYS A 204 9.69 -9.05 6.33
C CYS A 204 8.32 -9.64 6.62
N THR A 205 7.29 -9.05 5.99
CA THR A 205 5.92 -9.59 6.05
C THR A 205 5.24 -9.50 4.69
N ARG A 206 4.37 -10.49 4.40
CA ARG A 206 3.55 -10.49 3.20
C ARG A 206 2.11 -10.91 3.50
N VAL A 207 1.14 -10.29 2.85
CA VAL A 207 -0.27 -10.69 2.85
C VAL A 207 -0.62 -11.30 1.49
N GLY A 208 -1.34 -12.42 1.51
CA GLY A 208 -1.78 -13.10 0.28
C GLY A 208 -0.70 -13.93 -0.39
N SER A 209 -0.98 -14.29 -1.64
CA SER A 209 -0.10 -15.14 -2.46
C SER A 209 1.11 -14.38 -2.99
N GLY A 210 1.97 -15.11 -3.68
CA GLY A 210 3.17 -14.59 -4.33
C GLY A 210 4.46 -14.94 -3.60
N PRO A 211 5.59 -14.71 -4.25
CA PRO A 211 6.91 -15.12 -3.76
C PRO A 211 7.30 -14.37 -2.49
N PHE A 212 8.02 -15.06 -1.63
CA PHE A 212 8.57 -14.52 -0.39
C PHE A 212 9.83 -15.31 -0.02
N PRO A 213 11.00 -15.00 -0.62
CA PRO A 213 12.21 -15.81 -0.47
C PRO A 213 12.66 -16.05 0.97
N THR A 214 12.44 -15.10 1.86
CA THR A 214 12.85 -15.18 3.27
C THR A 214 11.73 -15.67 4.20
N GLU A 215 10.61 -16.19 3.66
CA GLU A 215 9.51 -16.71 4.48
C GLU A 215 9.93 -17.84 5.41
N LEU A 216 9.39 -17.83 6.61
CA LEU A 216 9.63 -18.83 7.64
C LEU A 216 8.36 -19.64 7.89
N PHE A 217 8.49 -20.95 7.80
CA PHE A 217 7.40 -21.92 8.02
C PHE A 217 7.52 -22.66 9.36
N ASP A 218 8.36 -22.15 10.24
CA ASP A 218 8.72 -22.75 11.53
C ASP A 218 8.21 -21.90 12.72
N GLU A 219 8.57 -22.34 13.92
CA GLU A 219 8.24 -21.64 15.18
C GLU A 219 8.79 -20.21 15.23
N VAL A 220 9.88 -19.92 14.52
CA VAL A 220 10.48 -18.58 14.44
C VAL A 220 9.54 -17.63 13.70
N GLY A 221 9.02 -18.06 12.55
CA GLY A 221 8.04 -17.30 11.78
C GLY A 221 6.75 -17.05 12.54
N ASP A 222 6.27 -18.08 13.26
CA ASP A 222 5.09 -17.94 14.12
C ASP A 222 5.33 -16.97 15.29
N LYS A 223 6.49 -17.02 15.92
CA LYS A 223 6.88 -16.13 17.02
C LYS A 223 6.95 -14.67 16.54
N ILE A 224 7.58 -14.39 15.39
CA ILE A 224 7.59 -13.05 14.77
C ILE A 224 6.16 -12.56 14.53
N GLY A 225 5.32 -13.40 13.94
CA GLY A 225 3.91 -13.07 13.67
C GLY A 225 3.09 -12.72 14.90
N GLN A 226 3.29 -13.47 15.99
CA GLN A 226 2.61 -13.26 17.28
C GLN A 226 3.08 -11.99 17.97
N LEU A 227 4.40 -11.83 18.18
CA LEU A 227 4.98 -10.68 18.83
C LEU A 227 4.73 -9.38 18.04
N GLY A 228 4.81 -9.47 16.70
CA GLY A 228 4.55 -8.35 15.81
C GLY A 228 3.08 -8.01 15.61
N HIS A 229 2.13 -8.81 16.14
CA HIS A 229 0.70 -8.67 15.86
C HIS A 229 0.41 -8.57 14.34
N GLU A 230 1.04 -9.48 13.56
CA GLU A 230 1.04 -9.40 12.11
C GLU A 230 -0.26 -9.92 11.50
N PHE A 231 -1.28 -9.05 11.53
CA PHE A 231 -2.58 -9.24 10.89
C PHE A 231 -2.88 -8.09 9.95
N GLY A 232 -3.55 -8.37 8.86
CA GLY A 232 -3.96 -7.33 7.90
C GLY A 232 -5.00 -6.40 8.52
N ALA A 233 -4.71 -5.09 8.59
CA ALA A 233 -5.61 -4.12 9.21
C ALA A 233 -7.03 -4.11 8.61
N VAL A 234 -7.15 -4.36 7.31
CA VAL A 234 -8.42 -4.35 6.58
C VAL A 234 -9.09 -5.74 6.53
N THR A 235 -8.29 -6.79 6.39
CA THR A 235 -8.80 -8.16 6.14
C THR A 235 -8.73 -9.07 7.36
N GLY A 236 -8.01 -8.68 8.42
CA GLY A 236 -7.72 -9.54 9.57
C GLY A 236 -6.88 -10.78 9.25
N ARG A 237 -6.43 -10.97 8.00
CA ARG A 237 -5.63 -12.13 7.59
C ARG A 237 -4.28 -12.12 8.28
N LYS A 238 -3.83 -13.29 8.79
CA LYS A 238 -2.47 -13.48 9.27
C LYS A 238 -1.48 -13.17 8.15
N ARG A 239 -0.47 -12.38 8.44
CA ARG A 239 0.64 -12.13 7.51
C ARG A 239 1.63 -13.26 7.57
N ARG A 240 2.19 -13.63 6.43
CA ARG A 240 3.37 -14.47 6.30
C ARG A 240 4.55 -13.66 6.83
N CYS A 241 5.44 -14.28 7.60
CA CYS A 241 6.58 -13.60 8.23
C CYS A 241 7.88 -14.25 7.81
N GLY A 242 8.94 -13.46 7.76
CA GLY A 242 10.27 -13.93 7.39
C GLY A 242 11.37 -13.00 7.87
N TRP A 243 12.62 -13.45 7.79
CA TRP A 243 13.76 -12.61 8.09
C TRP A 243 13.86 -11.42 7.14
N ILE A 244 14.58 -10.38 7.56
CA ILE A 244 14.84 -9.22 6.71
C ILE A 244 15.52 -9.63 5.41
N ASP A 245 15.05 -9.07 4.30
CA ASP A 245 15.55 -9.29 2.95
C ASP A 245 16.28 -8.03 2.45
N LEU A 246 17.62 -8.06 2.52
CA LEU A 246 18.42 -6.91 2.13
C LEU A 246 18.57 -6.79 0.60
N VAL A 247 18.35 -7.88 -0.16
CA VAL A 247 18.31 -7.80 -1.63
C VAL A 247 17.10 -6.98 -2.05
N ALA A 248 15.91 -7.30 -1.51
CA ALA A 248 14.69 -6.56 -1.76
C ALA A 248 14.74 -5.13 -1.19
N LEU A 249 15.37 -4.94 -0.02
CA LEU A 249 15.50 -3.61 0.59
C LEU A 249 16.42 -2.69 -0.23
N LYS A 250 17.59 -3.17 -0.66
CA LYS A 250 18.51 -2.43 -1.55
C LYS A 250 17.85 -2.05 -2.86
N TYR A 251 17.11 -3.00 -3.45
CA TYR A 251 16.32 -2.72 -4.64
C TYR A 251 15.28 -1.63 -4.39
N ALA A 252 14.55 -1.70 -3.27
CA ALA A 252 13.57 -0.68 -2.90
C ALA A 252 14.22 0.70 -2.70
N VAL A 253 15.37 0.76 -2.02
CA VAL A 253 16.15 2.01 -1.86
C VAL A 253 16.53 2.61 -3.21
N MET A 254 17.05 1.79 -4.11
CA MET A 254 17.46 2.21 -5.45
C MET A 254 16.30 2.77 -6.28
N ILE A 255 15.18 2.02 -6.36
CA ILE A 255 14.02 2.40 -7.20
C ILE A 255 13.34 3.68 -6.70
N ASN A 256 13.30 3.87 -5.38
CA ASN A 256 12.65 5.04 -4.79
C ASN A 256 13.58 6.25 -4.62
N GLY A 257 14.89 6.07 -4.74
CA GLY A 257 15.86 7.11 -4.40
C GLY A 257 15.78 7.49 -2.91
N VAL A 258 15.65 6.49 -2.04
CA VAL A 258 15.54 6.70 -0.60
C VAL A 258 16.79 7.38 -0.07
N SER A 259 16.60 8.51 0.62
CA SER A 259 17.67 9.27 1.26
C SER A 259 17.83 8.91 2.74
N GLN A 260 16.76 8.46 3.38
CA GLN A 260 16.77 8.07 4.79
C GLN A 260 15.85 6.85 5.01
N LEU A 261 16.34 5.88 5.78
CA LEU A 261 15.58 4.70 6.18
C LEU A 261 15.11 4.83 7.63
N ILE A 262 13.86 4.45 7.88
CA ILE A 262 13.25 4.40 9.21
C ILE A 262 12.90 2.95 9.51
N MET A 263 13.65 2.32 10.42
CA MET A 263 13.38 0.97 10.86
C MET A 263 12.26 0.94 11.91
N MET A 264 11.30 0.08 11.69
CA MET A 264 10.18 -0.14 12.60
C MET A 264 10.23 -1.55 13.18
N LYS A 265 9.63 -1.71 14.37
CA LYS A 265 9.37 -3.02 14.99
C LYS A 265 10.62 -3.85 15.29
N SER A 266 11.73 -3.21 15.63
CA SER A 266 12.92 -3.90 16.13
C SER A 266 12.65 -4.62 17.45
N ASP A 267 11.75 -4.09 18.28
CA ASP A 267 11.25 -4.66 19.53
C ASP A 267 10.70 -6.09 19.39
N VAL A 268 10.15 -6.42 18.22
CA VAL A 268 9.64 -7.78 17.94
C VAL A 268 10.77 -8.82 18.00
N LEU A 269 12.00 -8.41 17.75
CA LEU A 269 13.17 -9.28 17.74
C LEU A 269 13.91 -9.35 19.09
N ASP A 270 13.44 -8.64 20.12
CA ASP A 270 14.09 -8.51 21.45
C ASP A 270 14.43 -9.84 22.14
N THR A 271 13.67 -10.88 21.83
CA THR A 271 13.78 -12.19 22.52
C THR A 271 14.50 -13.26 21.71
N PHE A 272 15.08 -12.91 20.58
CA PHE A 272 15.77 -13.86 19.71
C PHE A 272 17.25 -13.98 20.11
N ASP A 273 17.80 -15.21 20.06
CA ASP A 273 19.23 -15.45 20.27
C ASP A 273 20.06 -15.07 19.06
N THR A 274 19.51 -15.34 17.90
CA THR A 274 20.15 -15.09 16.59
C THR A 274 19.12 -14.45 15.66
N ILE A 275 19.58 -13.44 14.94
CA ILE A 275 18.81 -12.73 13.90
C ILE A 275 19.50 -13.00 12.57
N LYS A 276 18.72 -13.30 11.53
CA LYS A 276 19.26 -13.55 10.20
C LYS A 276 18.88 -12.43 9.25
N ALA A 277 19.81 -12.06 8.38
CA ALA A 277 19.59 -11.11 7.30
C ALA A 277 19.95 -11.78 5.97
N CYS A 278 19.02 -11.77 5.01
CA CYS A 278 19.28 -12.27 3.66
C CYS A 278 20.09 -11.22 2.88
N VAL A 279 21.31 -11.59 2.47
CA VAL A 279 22.26 -10.69 1.79
C VAL A 279 22.38 -10.97 0.30
N ALA A 280 21.97 -12.16 -0.13
CA ALA A 280 22.00 -12.59 -1.53
C ALA A 280 20.94 -13.68 -1.77
N TYR A 281 20.64 -13.92 -3.03
CA TYR A 281 19.84 -15.06 -3.49
C TYR A 281 20.72 -16.02 -4.26
N LYS A 282 20.52 -17.31 -4.10
CA LYS A 282 21.12 -18.34 -4.92
C LYS A 282 20.08 -18.88 -5.89
N MET A 283 20.32 -18.69 -7.17
CA MET A 283 19.46 -19.08 -8.28
C MET A 283 20.22 -20.02 -9.20
N ASN A 284 19.74 -21.25 -9.40
CA ASN A 284 20.40 -22.26 -10.24
C ASN A 284 21.89 -22.48 -9.89
N GLY A 285 22.23 -22.37 -8.60
CA GLY A 285 23.58 -22.52 -8.10
C GLY A 285 24.48 -21.28 -8.22
N VAL A 286 23.97 -20.17 -8.77
CA VAL A 286 24.68 -18.89 -8.89
C VAL A 286 24.15 -17.92 -7.86
N GLU A 287 25.03 -17.30 -7.09
CA GLU A 287 24.71 -16.28 -6.10
C GLU A 287 24.59 -14.90 -6.76
N THR A 288 23.56 -14.15 -6.41
CA THR A 288 23.31 -12.78 -6.86
C THR A 288 22.78 -11.91 -5.72
N ASN A 289 23.19 -10.65 -5.72
CA ASN A 289 22.66 -9.61 -4.83
C ASN A 289 21.73 -8.62 -5.58
N GLU A 290 21.41 -8.90 -6.83
CA GLU A 290 20.45 -8.14 -7.62
C GLU A 290 19.06 -8.78 -7.50
N PHE A 291 18.04 -7.94 -7.35
CA PHE A 291 16.65 -8.39 -7.31
C PHE A 291 16.24 -8.91 -8.70
N PRO A 292 15.88 -10.20 -8.84
CA PRO A 292 15.65 -10.81 -10.14
C PRO A 292 14.29 -10.42 -10.74
N TYR A 293 14.18 -10.56 -12.07
CA TYR A 293 12.92 -10.39 -12.78
C TYR A 293 11.86 -11.42 -12.36
N GLU A 294 12.25 -12.69 -12.30
CA GLU A 294 11.38 -13.77 -11.81
C GLU A 294 11.79 -14.16 -10.40
N ILE A 295 10.79 -14.19 -9.53
CA ILE A 295 10.94 -14.65 -8.16
C ILE A 295 10.02 -15.85 -8.01
N ASP A 296 10.60 -17.02 -7.82
CA ASP A 296 9.87 -18.26 -7.64
C ASP A 296 10.38 -19.06 -6.42
N ASP A 297 9.80 -20.21 -6.19
CA ASP A 297 10.14 -21.09 -5.06
C ASP A 297 11.51 -21.77 -5.18
N THR A 298 12.26 -21.57 -6.29
CA THR A 298 13.62 -22.09 -6.48
C THR A 298 14.70 -21.16 -5.95
N ILE A 299 14.34 -19.95 -5.55
CA ILE A 299 15.26 -18.99 -4.96
C ILE A 299 15.61 -19.42 -3.53
N GLU A 300 16.88 -19.64 -3.28
CA GLU A 300 17.42 -19.92 -1.96
C GLU A 300 18.02 -18.64 -1.36
N PRO A 301 17.50 -18.15 -0.20
CA PRO A 301 18.09 -17.00 0.46
C PRO A 301 19.42 -17.35 1.12
N VAL A 302 20.44 -16.50 0.93
CA VAL A 302 21.75 -16.60 1.58
C VAL A 302 21.77 -15.68 2.80
N TYR A 303 21.94 -16.25 3.98
CA TYR A 303 21.86 -15.53 5.24
C TYR A 303 23.22 -15.24 5.87
N VAL A 304 23.31 -14.06 6.48
CA VAL A 304 24.27 -13.74 7.55
C VAL A 304 23.53 -13.85 8.88
N GLU A 305 24.17 -14.45 9.86
CA GLU A 305 23.66 -14.56 11.23
C GLU A 305 24.32 -13.50 12.12
N LEU A 306 23.49 -12.83 12.90
CA LEU A 306 23.86 -11.77 13.82
C LEU A 306 23.37 -12.13 15.23
N PRO A 307 24.10 -11.78 16.28
CA PRO A 307 23.63 -11.99 17.64
C PRO A 307 22.37 -11.14 17.93
N GLY A 308 21.41 -11.73 18.61
CA GLY A 308 20.23 -11.00 19.10
C GLY A 308 20.59 -10.17 20.33
N TRP A 309 19.96 -9.04 20.50
CA TRP A 309 20.26 -8.07 21.60
C TRP A 309 19.60 -8.42 22.92
N LYS A 310 18.60 -9.27 22.97
CA LYS A 310 17.92 -9.78 24.19
C LYS A 310 17.56 -8.72 25.22
N THR A 311 17.17 -7.57 24.77
CA THR A 311 16.86 -6.41 25.58
C THR A 311 15.55 -5.78 25.12
N ASP A 312 14.69 -5.42 26.07
CA ASP A 312 13.41 -4.76 25.82
C ASP A 312 13.65 -3.33 25.29
N MET A 313 13.60 -3.20 23.95
CA MET A 313 13.83 -1.92 23.26
C MET A 313 12.75 -0.87 23.56
N THR A 314 11.57 -1.28 23.99
CA THR A 314 10.42 -0.36 24.21
C THR A 314 10.62 0.59 25.40
N LYS A 315 11.59 0.31 26.27
CA LYS A 315 11.90 1.10 27.49
C LYS A 315 12.97 2.16 27.27
N MET A 316 13.67 2.11 26.14
CA MET A 316 14.77 3.03 25.85
C MET A 316 14.25 4.41 25.48
N GLN A 317 14.97 5.44 25.93
CA GLN A 317 14.61 6.85 25.72
C GLN A 317 15.57 7.55 24.75
N SER A 318 16.76 6.99 24.52
CA SER A 318 17.78 7.51 23.61
C SER A 318 18.59 6.41 22.97
N GLU A 319 19.27 6.73 21.87
CA GLU A 319 20.18 5.82 21.16
C GLU A 319 21.39 5.39 22.01
N ASP A 320 21.78 6.21 23.00
CA ASP A 320 22.87 5.89 23.91
C ASP A 320 22.58 4.67 24.82
N GLU A 321 21.31 4.30 24.93
CA GLU A 321 20.86 3.14 25.71
C GLU A 321 20.83 1.84 24.88
N PHE A 322 21.12 1.92 23.57
CA PHE A 322 21.07 0.75 22.70
C PHE A 322 22.12 -0.29 23.04
N PRO A 323 21.76 -1.59 23.16
CA PRO A 323 22.72 -2.66 23.38
C PRO A 323 23.75 -2.75 22.25
N GLU A 324 24.93 -3.26 22.58
CA GLU A 324 26.04 -3.41 21.63
C GLU A 324 25.63 -4.25 20.41
N GLU A 325 24.87 -5.32 20.62
CA GLU A 325 24.36 -6.21 19.57
C GLU A 325 23.40 -5.48 18.62
N PHE A 326 22.56 -4.59 19.15
CA PHE A 326 21.66 -3.78 18.33
C PHE A 326 22.42 -2.72 17.51
N ASN A 327 23.41 -2.07 18.12
CA ASN A 327 24.30 -1.15 17.41
C ASN A 327 25.09 -1.87 16.30
N ALA A 328 25.55 -3.10 16.56
CA ALA A 328 26.20 -3.92 15.54
C ALA A 328 25.24 -4.30 14.41
N TYR A 329 23.98 -4.59 14.73
CA TYR A 329 22.94 -4.84 13.73
C TYR A 329 22.66 -3.59 12.87
N LEU A 330 22.54 -2.41 13.48
CA LEU A 330 22.38 -1.14 12.74
C LEU A 330 23.54 -0.89 11.79
N SER A 331 24.78 -0.98 12.30
CA SER A 331 25.98 -0.79 11.48
C SER A 331 26.14 -1.82 10.34
N PHE A 332 25.56 -3.01 10.52
CA PHE A 332 25.55 -4.01 9.46
C PHE A 332 24.52 -3.65 8.37
N LEU A 333 23.41 -3.01 8.72
CA LEU A 333 22.38 -2.59 7.75
C LEU A 333 22.78 -1.36 6.95
N GLU A 334 23.62 -0.47 7.49
CA GLU A 334 24.19 0.71 6.85
C GLU A 334 25.25 0.34 5.79
#